data_a8b77be61f20bc673658a08bc48ddf26
#
_entry.id   a8b77be61f20bc673658a08bc48ddf26
#
_cell.length_a   1.000
_cell.length_b   1.000
_cell.length_c   1.000
_cell.angle_alpha   90.00
_cell.angle_beta   90.00
_cell.angle_gamma   90.00
#
_symmetry.space_group_name_H-M   'P 1'
#
loop_
_entity.id
_entity.type
_entity.pdbx_description
1 polymer ?
#
loop_
_entity_poly.entity_id
_entity_poly.type
_entity_poly.pdbx_seq_one_letter_code
_entity_poly.pdbx_strand_id
1 'polypeptide(L)'
;SNQKATTCQTGRVTAVDSIGNNSFYYTLEMKTGEKLVSCPIMNAEGQVLGLIQKNASDDSTESYAIGAGYGASLSISALSITDATLNKINIKKALPEVEDQAMVYLIMAADRMNPEEYTDLLNDFIALFPNNYEGYIRMANIHIYDESPEKQALADSFIEKALKLSANKDEACFQVAKTIYSYMISMNGKETFSTWTYDRALEIIRQSIQKTGEPLHIQLEGDILFAQRKYDEAFLSYEKVNNSPLASAATYFSAAKTKQLMEGSDINEVLALMDTAIEKLRKPYLDEAAPYFFERAELRAQAGKFKEAVMDYNTFHNAVAGKVSALFYFKREQAEVQ
;
A
#
# COMPACT_ATOMS: atom_id res chain seq x y z
N SER A 1 45.72 -6.02 15.26
CA SER A 1 44.47 -5.71 15.96
C SER A 1 44.71 -5.69 17.47
N ASN A 2 44.77 -4.51 18.09
CA ASN A 2 44.77 -4.39 19.54
C ASN A 2 43.38 -4.74 20.07
N GLN A 3 43.14 -5.99 20.42
CA GLN A 3 42.03 -6.35 21.28
C GLN A 3 42.32 -5.75 22.66
N LYS A 4 41.63 -4.67 23.07
CA LYS A 4 41.61 -4.21 24.45
C LYS A 4 41.10 -5.35 25.32
N ALA A 5 41.85 -5.69 26.38
CA ALA A 5 41.44 -6.68 27.34
C ALA A 5 40.07 -6.31 27.90
N THR A 6 39.14 -7.28 27.92
CA THR A 6 37.82 -7.13 28.54
C THR A 6 38.09 -6.92 30.07
N THR A 7 37.63 -5.80 30.61
CA THR A 7 37.71 -5.55 32.06
C THR A 7 36.38 -5.99 32.71
N CYS A 8 36.48 -6.69 33.81
CA CYS A 8 35.33 -7.09 34.63
C CYS A 8 35.43 -6.37 35.97
N GLN A 9 34.33 -5.82 36.45
CA GLN A 9 34.22 -5.20 37.76
C GLN A 9 33.22 -6.00 38.59
N THR A 10 33.54 -6.31 39.82
CA THR A 10 32.66 -7.01 40.76
C THR A 10 31.92 -6.01 41.63
N GLY A 11 30.66 -6.26 41.89
CA GLY A 11 29.81 -5.48 42.79
C GLY A 11 28.84 -6.40 43.52
N ARG A 12 28.04 -5.84 44.41
CA ARG A 12 27.01 -6.56 45.17
C ARG A 12 25.65 -5.99 44.87
N VAL A 13 24.65 -6.86 44.66
CA VAL A 13 23.25 -6.46 44.61
C VAL A 13 22.76 -6.21 46.04
N THR A 14 22.31 -5.00 46.32
CA THR A 14 21.83 -4.58 47.66
C THR A 14 20.31 -4.56 47.76
N ALA A 15 19.62 -4.36 46.63
CA ALA A 15 18.16 -4.44 46.55
C ALA A 15 17.72 -4.96 45.22
N VAL A 16 16.54 -5.58 45.21
CA VAL A 16 15.84 -6.07 44.00
C VAL A 16 14.38 -5.63 44.11
N ASP A 17 13.98 -4.73 43.23
CA ASP A 17 12.62 -4.22 43.16
C ASP A 17 11.91 -4.84 41.94
N SER A 18 10.60 -5.18 42.07
CA SER A 18 9.81 -5.70 40.98
C SER A 18 9.19 -4.56 40.16
N ILE A 19 9.35 -4.62 38.83
CA ILE A 19 8.73 -3.67 37.88
C ILE A 19 7.76 -4.47 37.01
N GLY A 20 6.47 -4.39 37.32
CA GLY A 20 5.45 -5.12 36.56
C GLY A 20 5.61 -6.65 36.68
N ASN A 21 5.08 -7.39 35.70
CA ASN A 21 5.15 -8.84 35.68
C ASN A 21 6.52 -9.31 35.15
N ASN A 22 7.28 -10.03 35.98
CA ASN A 22 8.57 -10.67 35.66
C ASN A 22 9.75 -9.75 35.29
N SER A 23 9.70 -8.48 35.62
CA SER A 23 10.83 -7.57 35.43
C SER A 23 11.36 -7.06 36.76
N PHE A 24 12.68 -7.00 36.89
CA PHE A 24 13.35 -6.59 38.12
C PHE A 24 14.21 -5.38 37.89
N TYR A 25 14.41 -4.60 38.95
CA TYR A 25 15.32 -3.49 38.99
C TYR A 25 16.32 -3.74 40.14
N TYR A 26 17.59 -3.67 39.83
CA TYR A 26 18.65 -4.01 40.76
C TYR A 26 19.33 -2.76 41.27
N THR A 27 19.51 -2.62 42.57
CA THR A 27 20.43 -1.66 43.18
C THR A 27 21.75 -2.35 43.45
N LEU A 28 22.84 -1.73 43.01
CA LEU A 28 24.19 -2.28 43.04
C LEU A 28 25.07 -1.41 43.92
N GLU A 29 25.78 -2.00 44.90
CA GLU A 29 26.84 -1.37 45.63
C GLU A 29 28.13 -1.38 44.79
N MET A 30 28.17 -0.46 43.83
CA MET A 30 29.35 -0.21 42.99
C MET A 30 29.22 1.14 42.30
N LYS A 31 30.37 1.81 42.11
CA LYS A 31 30.42 3.02 41.31
C LYS A 31 30.57 2.66 39.84
N THR A 32 29.61 3.07 39.02
CA THR A 32 29.67 2.88 37.57
C THR A 32 29.86 4.22 36.87
N GLY A 33 30.91 4.32 36.06
CA GLY A 33 31.11 5.49 35.18
C GLY A 33 30.29 5.33 33.88
N GLU A 34 30.19 6.40 33.08
CA GLU A 34 29.45 6.44 31.82
C GLU A 34 29.80 5.30 30.86
N LYS A 35 31.05 4.80 30.90
CA LYS A 35 31.50 3.69 30.02
C LYS A 35 30.88 2.34 30.38
N LEU A 36 30.26 2.19 31.53
CA LEU A 36 29.62 0.97 32.00
C LEU A 36 28.10 0.98 31.73
N VAL A 37 27.53 2.07 31.30
CA VAL A 37 26.11 2.15 30.91
C VAL A 37 25.84 1.16 29.80
N SER A 38 24.76 0.41 29.91
CA SER A 38 24.37 -0.69 29.04
C SER A 38 25.27 -1.93 29.09
N CYS A 39 26.29 -1.97 29.95
CA CYS A 39 27.05 -3.20 30.20
C CYS A 39 26.18 -4.22 30.95
N PRO A 40 26.29 -5.53 30.63
CA PRO A 40 25.56 -6.56 31.35
C PRO A 40 26.09 -6.75 32.76
N ILE A 41 25.18 -6.95 33.71
CA ILE A 41 25.49 -7.54 35.01
C ILE A 41 25.23 -9.03 34.93
N MET A 42 26.13 -9.83 35.47
CA MET A 42 26.04 -11.29 35.42
C MET A 42 26.16 -11.86 36.85
N ASN A 43 25.52 -13.00 37.08
CA ASN A 43 25.76 -13.78 38.30
C ASN A 43 27.06 -14.61 38.21
N ALA A 44 27.36 -15.34 39.28
CA ALA A 44 28.56 -16.18 39.33
C ALA A 44 28.58 -17.33 38.28
N GLU A 45 27.42 -17.73 37.82
CA GLU A 45 27.20 -18.77 36.79
C GLU A 45 27.29 -18.20 35.36
N GLY A 46 27.54 -16.89 35.20
CA GLY A 46 27.67 -16.21 33.90
C GLY A 46 26.33 -15.87 33.22
N GLN A 47 25.20 -15.98 33.94
CA GLN A 47 23.89 -15.61 33.41
C GLN A 47 23.71 -14.10 33.50
N VAL A 48 23.16 -13.49 32.46
CA VAL A 48 22.88 -12.06 32.42
C VAL A 48 21.64 -11.74 33.27
N LEU A 49 21.82 -10.97 34.33
CA LEU A 49 20.76 -10.53 35.23
C LEU A 49 20.07 -9.24 34.71
N GLY A 50 20.84 -8.34 34.11
CA GLY A 50 20.32 -7.05 33.64
C GLY A 50 21.37 -6.21 32.97
N LEU A 51 21.01 -4.96 32.64
CA LEU A 51 21.86 -3.96 32.00
C LEU A 51 21.98 -2.72 32.91
N ILE A 52 23.21 -2.24 33.09
CA ILE A 52 23.51 -1.05 33.91
C ILE A 52 22.85 0.17 33.30
N GLN A 53 22.16 0.95 34.12
CA GLN A 53 21.52 2.20 33.75
C GLN A 53 22.47 3.40 34.04
N LYS A 54 22.21 4.51 33.35
CA LYS A 54 22.91 5.78 33.65
C LYS A 54 22.44 6.30 34.98
N ASN A 55 23.40 6.59 35.88
CA ASN A 55 23.09 7.23 37.16
C ASN A 55 22.64 8.68 36.95
N ALA A 56 21.77 9.15 37.82
CA ALA A 56 21.33 10.55 37.83
C ALA A 56 22.43 11.50 38.32
N SER A 57 23.41 11.00 39.07
CA SER A 57 24.55 11.76 39.65
C SER A 57 25.82 10.92 39.53
N ASP A 58 26.91 11.54 39.11
CA ASP A 58 28.24 10.92 38.99
C ASP A 58 28.91 10.63 40.34
N ASP A 59 28.40 11.18 41.42
CA ASP A 59 28.95 11.03 42.80
C ASP A 59 28.30 9.91 43.61
N SER A 60 27.35 9.17 43.02
CA SER A 60 26.65 8.06 43.68
C SER A 60 27.58 6.85 43.87
N THR A 61 27.61 6.31 45.09
CA THR A 61 28.26 5.02 45.38
C THR A 61 27.40 3.82 45.01
N GLU A 62 26.14 4.08 44.66
CA GLU A 62 25.15 3.09 44.18
C GLU A 62 24.92 3.27 42.69
N SER A 63 24.70 2.16 42.03
CA SER A 63 24.33 2.09 40.63
C SER A 63 23.11 1.22 40.44
N TYR A 64 22.46 1.36 39.30
CA TYR A 64 21.21 0.68 39.04
C TYR A 64 21.30 -0.13 37.75
N ALA A 65 20.56 -1.23 37.71
CA ALA A 65 20.43 -2.04 36.50
C ALA A 65 19.01 -2.51 36.31
N ILE A 66 18.54 -2.45 35.05
CA ILE A 66 17.24 -3.01 34.65
C ILE A 66 17.42 -4.48 34.34
N GLY A 67 16.52 -5.31 34.84
CA GLY A 67 16.54 -6.76 34.65
C GLY A 67 16.40 -7.17 33.18
N ALA A 68 17.11 -8.23 32.80
CA ALA A 68 17.10 -8.76 31.44
C ALA A 68 15.69 -9.17 30.98
N GLY A 69 14.82 -9.62 31.89
CA GLY A 69 13.42 -9.94 31.61
C GLY A 69 12.60 -8.75 31.05
N TYR A 70 12.96 -7.52 31.43
CA TYR A 70 12.33 -6.33 30.86
C TYR A 70 12.62 -6.22 29.35
N GLY A 71 13.88 -6.39 28.95
CA GLY A 71 14.27 -6.38 27.55
C GLY A 71 13.55 -7.48 26.74
N ALA A 72 13.44 -8.67 27.33
CA ALA A 72 12.73 -9.80 26.71
C ALA A 72 11.20 -9.59 26.60
N SER A 73 10.62 -8.69 27.41
CA SER A 73 9.20 -8.35 27.36
C SER A 73 8.85 -7.26 26.34
N LEU A 74 9.85 -6.57 25.80
CA LEU A 74 9.63 -5.52 24.82
C LEU A 74 9.20 -6.13 23.49
N SER A 75 8.18 -5.54 22.87
CA SER A 75 7.70 -5.90 21.54
C SER A 75 7.79 -4.70 20.61
N ILE A 76 8.03 -4.98 19.34
CA ILE A 76 8.03 -3.96 18.30
C ILE A 76 6.62 -3.90 17.72
N SER A 77 6.05 -2.70 17.66
CA SER A 77 4.76 -2.44 17.01
C SER A 77 4.95 -1.73 15.67
N ALA A 78 3.90 -1.69 14.86
CA ALA A 78 3.89 -0.92 13.61
C ALA A 78 4.26 0.55 13.82
N LEU A 79 3.85 1.15 14.95
CA LEU A 79 4.13 2.56 15.27
C LEU A 79 5.58 2.82 15.68
N SER A 80 6.38 1.78 15.93
CA SER A 80 7.81 1.96 16.26
C SER A 80 8.58 2.71 15.18
N ILE A 81 8.15 2.64 13.93
CA ILE A 81 8.75 3.41 12.81
C ILE A 81 8.62 4.93 12.99
N THR A 82 7.65 5.40 13.78
CA THR A 82 7.44 6.83 14.04
C THR A 82 8.18 7.34 15.25
N ASP A 83 8.82 6.46 16.03
CA ASP A 83 9.52 6.84 17.25
C ASP A 83 10.80 7.63 16.92
N ALA A 84 10.83 8.91 17.35
CA ALA A 84 11.92 9.82 17.06
C ALA A 84 13.25 9.40 17.75
N THR A 85 13.19 8.66 18.85
CA THR A 85 14.37 8.15 19.55
C THR A 85 14.96 6.97 18.82
N LEU A 86 14.13 6.01 18.45
CA LEU A 86 14.55 4.84 17.67
C LEU A 86 15.14 5.26 16.31
N ASN A 87 14.53 6.24 15.65
CA ASN A 87 15.01 6.71 14.35
C ASN A 87 16.38 7.39 14.38
N LYS A 88 16.80 7.93 15.55
CA LYS A 88 18.15 8.50 15.75
C LYS A 88 19.22 7.45 15.98
N ILE A 89 18.85 6.23 16.30
CA ILE A 89 19.79 5.14 16.56
C ILE A 89 20.16 4.49 15.23
N ASN A 90 21.43 4.54 14.87
CA ASN A 90 21.93 3.93 13.62
C ASN A 90 22.13 2.41 13.78
N ILE A 91 21.05 1.69 14.03
CA ILE A 91 20.99 0.22 14.00
C ILE A 91 19.78 -0.21 13.16
N LYS A 92 19.95 -1.31 12.43
CA LYS A 92 18.84 -1.92 11.70
C LYS A 92 17.69 -2.23 12.67
N LYS A 93 16.48 -1.81 12.33
CA LYS A 93 15.28 -2.08 13.12
C LYS A 93 14.71 -3.45 12.73
N ALA A 94 14.29 -4.21 13.72
CA ALA A 94 13.54 -5.44 13.47
C ALA A 94 12.10 -5.12 13.05
N LEU A 95 11.48 -6.04 12.30
CA LEU A 95 10.05 -6.01 12.03
C LEU A 95 9.26 -6.52 13.25
N PRO A 96 8.00 -6.07 13.44
CA PRO A 96 7.08 -6.73 14.34
C PRO A 96 6.92 -8.23 13.99
N GLU A 97 6.79 -9.06 15.02
CA GLU A 97 6.61 -10.51 14.84
C GLU A 97 5.17 -10.89 14.43
N VAL A 98 4.22 -9.96 14.59
CA VAL A 98 2.83 -10.13 14.18
C VAL A 98 2.67 -9.61 12.76
N GLU A 99 2.16 -10.46 11.86
CA GLU A 99 2.07 -10.20 10.42
C GLU A 99 1.37 -8.88 10.06
N ASP A 100 0.18 -8.63 10.65
CA ASP A 100 -0.58 -7.39 10.43
C ASP A 100 0.21 -6.14 10.87
N GLN A 101 0.92 -6.23 11.98
CA GLN A 101 1.76 -5.15 12.48
C GLN A 101 2.98 -4.91 11.56
N ALA A 102 3.58 -5.99 11.06
CA ALA A 102 4.69 -5.92 10.11
C ALA A 102 4.24 -5.32 8.77
N MET A 103 3.03 -5.65 8.30
CA MET A 103 2.45 -5.05 7.10
C MET A 103 2.24 -3.54 7.25
N VAL A 104 1.65 -3.09 8.37
CA VAL A 104 1.50 -1.65 8.64
C VAL A 104 2.86 -0.97 8.71
N TYR A 105 3.86 -1.62 9.34
CA TYR A 105 5.23 -1.11 9.38
C TYR A 105 5.81 -0.93 7.97
N LEU A 106 5.67 -1.93 7.07
CA LEU A 106 6.13 -1.85 5.67
C LEU A 106 5.48 -0.69 4.91
N ILE A 107 4.17 -0.51 5.07
CA ILE A 107 3.44 0.58 4.40
C ILE A 107 3.99 1.93 4.84
N MET A 108 4.20 2.11 6.15
CA MET A 108 4.74 3.36 6.69
C MET A 108 6.22 3.57 6.37
N ALA A 109 6.98 2.51 6.13
CA ALA A 109 8.41 2.56 5.79
C ALA A 109 8.65 2.98 4.34
N ALA A 110 7.73 2.67 3.43
CA ALA A 110 7.88 2.90 2.00
C ALA A 110 8.23 4.37 1.65
N ASP A 111 7.60 5.32 2.34
CA ASP A 111 7.81 6.76 2.11
C ASP A 111 8.93 7.37 2.98
N ARG A 112 9.56 6.59 3.86
CA ARG A 112 10.50 7.09 4.89
C ARG A 112 11.92 6.57 4.73
N MET A 113 12.07 5.39 4.13
CA MET A 113 13.34 4.72 3.93
C MET A 113 13.86 4.97 2.52
N ASN A 114 15.18 4.94 2.37
CA ASN A 114 15.75 4.90 1.04
C ASN A 114 15.49 3.52 0.37
N PRO A 115 15.61 3.40 -0.96
CA PRO A 115 15.29 2.16 -1.68
C PRO A 115 16.07 0.93 -1.23
N GLU A 116 17.33 1.09 -0.82
CA GLU A 116 18.19 -0.03 -0.36
C GLU A 116 17.71 -0.54 1.00
N GLU A 117 17.52 0.36 1.97
CA GLU A 117 16.99 0.01 3.29
C GLU A 117 15.60 -0.62 3.21
N TYR A 118 14.74 -0.11 2.31
CA TYR A 118 13.40 -0.67 2.11
C TYR A 118 13.45 -2.06 1.49
N THR A 119 14.37 -2.31 0.55
CA THR A 119 14.61 -3.63 -0.04
C THR A 119 15.08 -4.63 1.01
N ASP A 120 16.00 -4.24 1.89
CA ASP A 120 16.44 -5.07 3.01
C ASP A 120 15.29 -5.41 3.98
N LEU A 121 14.43 -4.42 4.26
CA LEU A 121 13.25 -4.61 5.11
C LEU A 121 12.25 -5.60 4.48
N LEU A 122 12.05 -5.54 3.17
CA LEU A 122 11.21 -6.48 2.43
C LEU A 122 11.79 -7.91 2.44
N ASN A 123 13.10 -8.06 2.35
CA ASN A 123 13.74 -9.36 2.50
C ASN A 123 13.50 -9.95 3.90
N ASP A 124 13.62 -9.13 4.94
CA ASP A 124 13.30 -9.55 6.31
C ASP A 124 11.82 -9.96 6.44
N PHE A 125 10.90 -9.19 5.83
CA PHE A 125 9.48 -9.50 5.85
C PHE A 125 9.18 -10.84 5.15
N ILE A 126 9.74 -11.07 3.98
CA ILE A 126 9.59 -12.33 3.24
C ILE A 126 10.15 -13.51 4.03
N ALA A 127 11.25 -13.30 4.75
CA ALA A 127 11.85 -14.35 5.60
C ALA A 127 10.96 -14.70 6.80
N LEU A 128 10.31 -13.73 7.41
CA LEU A 128 9.40 -13.92 8.55
C LEU A 128 8.03 -14.46 8.10
N PHE A 129 7.50 -13.99 6.97
CA PHE A 129 6.16 -14.30 6.47
C PHE A 129 6.19 -14.83 5.03
N PRO A 130 6.79 -16.00 4.79
CA PRO A 130 7.02 -16.51 3.42
C PRO A 130 5.73 -16.85 2.66
N ASN A 131 4.59 -16.95 3.35
CA ASN A 131 3.29 -17.23 2.75
C ASN A 131 2.45 -15.96 2.51
N ASN A 132 2.99 -14.78 2.77
CA ASN A 132 2.35 -13.51 2.49
C ASN A 132 2.76 -13.01 1.09
N TYR A 133 1.79 -12.77 0.20
CA TYR A 133 2.02 -12.33 -1.18
C TYR A 133 2.57 -10.90 -1.27
N GLU A 134 2.23 -10.03 -0.31
CA GLU A 134 2.56 -8.60 -0.36
C GLU A 134 4.06 -8.34 -0.42
N GLY A 135 4.86 -9.06 0.37
CA GLY A 135 6.31 -8.91 0.34
C GLY A 135 6.88 -9.17 -1.06
N TYR A 136 6.39 -10.20 -1.73
CA TYR A 136 6.82 -10.55 -3.09
C TYR A 136 6.36 -9.53 -4.12
N ILE A 137 5.10 -9.05 -4.04
CA ILE A 137 4.56 -8.05 -4.97
C ILE A 137 5.33 -6.73 -4.84
N ARG A 138 5.65 -6.30 -3.61
CA ARG A 138 6.45 -5.09 -3.38
C ARG A 138 7.87 -5.23 -3.94
N MET A 139 8.51 -6.39 -3.79
CA MET A 139 9.79 -6.67 -4.42
C MET A 139 9.69 -6.64 -5.95
N ALA A 140 8.64 -7.21 -6.53
CA ALA A 140 8.42 -7.13 -7.97
C ALA A 140 8.28 -5.69 -8.45
N ASN A 141 7.53 -4.84 -7.73
CA ASN A 141 7.34 -3.43 -8.06
C ASN A 141 8.65 -2.61 -7.99
N ILE A 142 9.58 -2.96 -7.11
CA ILE A 142 10.90 -2.29 -7.07
C ILE A 142 11.69 -2.57 -8.36
N HIS A 143 11.57 -3.76 -8.92
CA HIS A 143 12.43 -4.21 -10.01
C HIS A 143 11.82 -4.02 -11.40
N ILE A 144 10.48 -4.01 -11.56
CA ILE A 144 9.85 -4.06 -12.88
C ILE A 144 10.09 -2.80 -13.71
N TYR A 145 10.27 -1.64 -13.06
CA TYR A 145 10.52 -0.37 -13.73
C TYR A 145 12.01 -0.14 -14.08
N ASP A 146 12.89 -1.06 -13.70
CA ASP A 146 14.28 -1.05 -14.14
C ASP A 146 14.33 -1.62 -15.58
N GLU A 147 15.02 -0.91 -16.48
CA GLU A 147 15.09 -1.31 -17.90
C GLU A 147 16.00 -2.54 -18.12
N SER A 148 16.72 -3.01 -17.09
CA SER A 148 17.60 -4.17 -17.18
C SER A 148 16.79 -5.48 -17.26
N PRO A 149 17.05 -6.35 -18.27
CA PRO A 149 16.35 -7.62 -18.42
C PRO A 149 16.44 -8.52 -17.18
N GLU A 150 17.58 -8.47 -16.47
CA GLU A 150 17.81 -9.26 -15.26
C GLU A 150 16.87 -8.81 -14.12
N LYS A 151 16.65 -7.49 -13.97
CA LYS A 151 15.77 -6.93 -12.96
C LYS A 151 14.30 -7.25 -13.29
N GLN A 152 13.92 -7.12 -14.54
CA GLN A 152 12.58 -7.49 -14.99
C GLN A 152 12.30 -8.98 -14.81
N ALA A 153 13.25 -9.87 -15.11
CA ALA A 153 13.14 -11.30 -14.85
C ALA A 153 13.06 -11.60 -13.34
N LEU A 154 13.77 -10.82 -12.52
CA LEU A 154 13.69 -10.93 -11.06
C LEU A 154 12.30 -10.52 -10.56
N ALA A 155 11.73 -9.42 -11.07
CA ALA A 155 10.37 -9.01 -10.78
C ALA A 155 9.36 -10.11 -11.10
N ASP A 156 9.49 -10.75 -12.27
CA ASP A 156 8.64 -11.86 -12.68
C ASP A 156 8.75 -13.06 -11.73
N SER A 157 9.96 -13.39 -11.29
CA SER A 157 10.16 -14.47 -10.31
C SER A 157 9.47 -14.21 -8.98
N PHE A 158 9.36 -12.95 -8.55
CA PHE A 158 8.63 -12.57 -7.34
C PHE A 158 7.12 -12.72 -7.53
N ILE A 159 6.57 -12.34 -8.68
CA ILE A 159 5.16 -12.56 -9.01
C ILE A 159 4.81 -14.06 -8.97
N GLU A 160 5.64 -14.91 -9.55
CA GLU A 160 5.44 -16.38 -9.49
C GLU A 160 5.45 -16.89 -8.04
N LYS A 161 6.35 -16.38 -7.20
CA LYS A 161 6.38 -16.73 -5.77
C LYS A 161 5.11 -16.26 -5.05
N ALA A 162 4.62 -15.04 -5.32
CA ALA A 162 3.38 -14.55 -4.75
C ALA A 162 2.21 -15.49 -5.07
N LEU A 163 2.06 -15.91 -6.33
CA LEU A 163 1.01 -16.82 -6.75
C LEU A 163 1.17 -18.23 -6.16
N LYS A 164 2.40 -18.74 -6.07
CA LYS A 164 2.68 -20.11 -5.63
C LYS A 164 2.61 -20.28 -4.12
N LEU A 165 3.18 -19.35 -3.35
CA LEU A 165 3.42 -19.48 -1.92
C LEU A 165 2.31 -18.88 -1.05
N SER A 166 1.51 -17.94 -1.58
CA SER A 166 0.45 -17.29 -0.81
C SER A 166 -0.50 -18.29 -0.15
N ALA A 167 -0.84 -18.02 1.11
CA ALA A 167 -1.90 -18.71 1.83
C ALA A 167 -3.29 -18.33 1.28
N ASN A 168 -3.49 -17.06 0.90
CA ASN A 168 -4.70 -16.57 0.24
C ASN A 168 -4.48 -16.44 -1.27
N LYS A 169 -4.76 -17.55 -2.00
CA LYS A 169 -4.54 -17.62 -3.44
C LYS A 169 -5.39 -16.65 -4.23
N ASP A 170 -6.63 -16.43 -3.83
CA ASP A 170 -7.57 -15.65 -4.59
C ASP A 170 -7.22 -14.16 -4.50
N GLU A 171 -6.85 -13.68 -3.31
CA GLU A 171 -6.33 -12.34 -3.10
C GLU A 171 -4.99 -12.13 -3.79
N ALA A 172 -4.08 -13.11 -3.73
CA ALA A 172 -2.80 -13.05 -4.45
C ALA A 172 -3.01 -12.92 -5.96
N CYS A 173 -3.95 -13.67 -6.56
CA CYS A 173 -4.30 -13.55 -7.97
C CYS A 173 -4.82 -12.14 -8.30
N PHE A 174 -5.70 -11.58 -7.46
CA PHE A 174 -6.21 -10.23 -7.65
C PHE A 174 -5.09 -9.19 -7.61
N GLN A 175 -4.27 -9.21 -6.57
CA GLN A 175 -3.19 -8.23 -6.39
C GLN A 175 -2.10 -8.36 -7.48
N VAL A 176 -1.76 -9.57 -7.89
CA VAL A 176 -0.82 -9.81 -9.00
C VAL A 176 -1.39 -9.30 -10.32
N ALA A 177 -2.63 -9.65 -10.65
CA ALA A 177 -3.28 -9.17 -11.88
C ALA A 177 -3.35 -7.63 -11.91
N LYS A 178 -3.70 -7.01 -10.78
CA LYS A 178 -3.73 -5.56 -10.61
C LYS A 178 -2.34 -4.94 -10.79
N THR A 179 -1.31 -5.58 -10.28
CA THR A 179 0.08 -5.10 -10.42
C THR A 179 0.52 -5.11 -11.87
N ILE A 180 0.29 -6.22 -12.59
CA ILE A 180 0.59 -6.31 -14.03
C ILE A 180 -0.22 -5.28 -14.83
N TYR A 181 -1.52 -5.16 -14.57
CA TYR A 181 -2.38 -4.17 -15.20
C TYR A 181 -1.88 -2.73 -14.99
N SER A 182 -1.54 -2.37 -13.74
CA SER A 182 -1.03 -1.05 -13.40
C SER A 182 0.29 -0.73 -14.11
N TYR A 183 1.19 -1.70 -14.19
CA TYR A 183 2.42 -1.58 -14.97
C TYR A 183 2.12 -1.31 -16.44
N MET A 184 1.27 -2.12 -17.07
CA MET A 184 0.90 -1.97 -18.48
C MET A 184 0.31 -0.58 -18.78
N ILE A 185 -0.57 -0.06 -17.91
CA ILE A 185 -1.13 1.29 -18.05
C ILE A 185 -0.05 2.36 -17.90
N SER A 186 0.86 2.20 -16.93
CA SER A 186 1.93 3.18 -16.69
C SER A 186 2.93 3.30 -17.83
N MET A 187 3.13 2.22 -18.57
CA MET A 187 4.02 2.20 -19.73
C MET A 187 3.47 2.98 -20.94
N ASN A 188 2.14 3.19 -21.00
CA ASN A 188 1.48 4.06 -21.97
C ASN A 188 1.98 3.87 -23.43
N GLY A 189 2.02 2.60 -23.88
CA GLY A 189 2.44 2.23 -25.24
C GLY A 189 3.95 2.15 -25.45
N LYS A 190 4.77 2.33 -24.41
CA LYS A 190 6.21 2.05 -24.47
C LYS A 190 6.45 0.54 -24.51
N GLU A 191 7.67 0.15 -24.84
CA GLU A 191 8.07 -1.26 -24.75
C GLU A 191 7.92 -1.78 -23.34
N THR A 192 7.26 -2.94 -23.22
CA THR A 192 6.95 -3.58 -21.94
C THR A 192 7.72 -4.87 -21.79
N PHE A 193 7.92 -5.31 -20.55
CA PHE A 193 8.48 -6.62 -20.27
C PHE A 193 7.58 -7.72 -20.85
N SER A 194 8.15 -8.62 -21.64
CA SER A 194 7.43 -9.54 -22.53
C SER A 194 6.44 -10.48 -21.84
N THR A 195 6.66 -10.80 -20.56
CA THR A 195 5.77 -11.68 -19.77
C THR A 195 4.69 -10.92 -19.02
N TRP A 196 4.80 -9.59 -18.89
CA TRP A 196 3.78 -8.76 -18.23
C TRP A 196 2.84 -8.14 -19.26
N THR A 197 1.76 -8.86 -19.53
CA THR A 197 0.80 -8.52 -20.58
C THR A 197 -0.62 -8.44 -19.99
N TYR A 198 -1.51 -7.75 -20.69
CA TYR A 198 -2.94 -7.76 -20.34
C TYR A 198 -3.54 -9.17 -20.40
N ASP A 199 -3.12 -10.02 -21.34
CA ASP A 199 -3.62 -11.40 -21.44
C ASP A 199 -3.24 -12.22 -20.20
N ARG A 200 -2.00 -12.09 -19.70
CA ARG A 200 -1.58 -12.75 -18.46
C ARG A 200 -2.36 -12.23 -17.24
N ALA A 201 -2.53 -10.91 -17.13
CA ALA A 201 -3.32 -10.33 -16.05
C ALA A 201 -4.76 -10.87 -16.08
N LEU A 202 -5.37 -10.96 -17.27
CA LEU A 202 -6.70 -11.49 -17.47
C LEU A 202 -6.82 -12.97 -17.09
N GLU A 203 -5.85 -13.78 -17.48
CA GLU A 203 -5.80 -15.21 -17.11
C GLU A 203 -5.74 -15.39 -15.59
N ILE A 204 -4.87 -14.62 -14.92
CA ILE A 204 -4.69 -14.69 -13.47
C ILE A 204 -5.96 -14.27 -12.74
N ILE A 205 -6.58 -13.14 -13.11
CA ILE A 205 -7.79 -12.66 -12.41
C ILE A 205 -8.97 -13.59 -12.60
N ARG A 206 -9.11 -14.23 -13.78
CA ARG A 206 -10.18 -15.19 -14.06
C ARG A 206 -10.10 -16.43 -13.18
N GLN A 207 -8.90 -16.85 -12.75
CA GLN A 207 -8.76 -17.97 -11.81
C GLN A 207 -9.39 -17.64 -10.45
N SER A 208 -9.24 -16.39 -9.96
CA SER A 208 -9.89 -15.95 -8.73
C SER A 208 -11.41 -15.82 -8.92
N ILE A 209 -11.87 -15.18 -9.99
CA ILE A 209 -13.30 -14.98 -10.27
C ILE A 209 -14.07 -16.31 -10.31
N GLN A 210 -13.49 -17.35 -10.92
CA GLN A 210 -14.11 -18.68 -11.00
C GLN A 210 -14.39 -19.29 -9.63
N LYS A 211 -13.61 -18.95 -8.62
CA LYS A 211 -13.77 -19.48 -7.26
C LYS A 211 -14.66 -18.62 -6.40
N THR A 212 -14.46 -17.31 -6.43
CA THR A 212 -15.08 -16.39 -5.48
C THR A 212 -16.26 -15.64 -6.04
N GLY A 213 -16.22 -15.30 -7.33
CA GLY A 213 -17.20 -14.40 -7.95
C GLY A 213 -17.18 -12.98 -7.38
N GLU A 214 -16.09 -12.58 -6.69
CA GLU A 214 -15.97 -11.28 -6.03
C GLU A 214 -16.15 -10.13 -7.02
N PRO A 215 -17.09 -9.21 -6.77
CA PRO A 215 -17.36 -8.10 -7.70
C PRO A 215 -16.14 -7.20 -7.96
N LEU A 216 -15.24 -7.03 -6.98
CA LEU A 216 -14.01 -6.25 -7.17
C LEU A 216 -13.07 -6.92 -8.19
N HIS A 217 -13.00 -8.26 -8.20
CA HIS A 217 -12.21 -9.00 -9.17
C HIS A 217 -12.82 -8.92 -10.57
N ILE A 218 -14.16 -8.97 -10.66
CA ILE A 218 -14.89 -8.79 -11.92
C ILE A 218 -14.71 -7.37 -12.46
N GLN A 219 -14.63 -6.35 -11.60
CA GLN A 219 -14.31 -4.99 -12.01
C GLN A 219 -12.93 -4.91 -12.66
N LEU A 220 -11.91 -5.50 -12.03
CA LEU A 220 -10.56 -5.55 -12.61
C LEU A 220 -10.53 -6.31 -13.95
N GLU A 221 -11.31 -7.39 -14.09
CA GLU A 221 -11.48 -8.06 -15.40
C GLU A 221 -12.01 -7.07 -16.44
N GLY A 222 -13.04 -6.31 -16.11
CA GLY A 222 -13.60 -5.27 -16.99
C GLY A 222 -12.56 -4.21 -17.38
N ASP A 223 -11.77 -3.73 -16.42
CA ASP A 223 -10.73 -2.73 -16.64
C ASP A 223 -9.62 -3.25 -17.58
N ILE A 224 -9.20 -4.50 -17.41
CA ILE A 224 -8.22 -5.15 -18.28
C ILE A 224 -8.78 -5.33 -19.70
N LEU A 225 -10.01 -5.81 -19.83
CA LEU A 225 -10.68 -6.01 -21.11
C LEU A 225 -10.88 -4.67 -21.85
N PHE A 226 -11.25 -3.61 -21.13
CA PHE A 226 -11.35 -2.26 -21.65
C PHE A 226 -10.00 -1.79 -22.23
N ALA A 227 -8.90 -1.99 -21.49
CA ALA A 227 -7.57 -1.65 -21.96
C ALA A 227 -7.14 -2.44 -23.21
N GLN A 228 -7.62 -3.67 -23.35
CA GLN A 228 -7.47 -4.51 -24.56
C GLN A 228 -8.40 -4.11 -25.72
N ARG A 229 -9.29 -3.14 -25.51
CA ARG A 229 -10.35 -2.73 -26.46
C ARG A 229 -11.38 -3.84 -26.75
N LYS A 230 -11.53 -4.81 -25.86
CA LYS A 230 -12.56 -5.86 -25.91
C LYS A 230 -13.82 -5.34 -25.22
N TYR A 231 -14.44 -4.33 -25.84
CA TYR A 231 -15.49 -3.52 -25.22
C TYR A 231 -16.74 -4.32 -24.89
N ASP A 232 -17.15 -5.29 -25.73
CA ASP A 232 -18.33 -6.11 -25.46
C ASP A 232 -18.15 -6.97 -24.19
N GLU A 233 -16.98 -7.60 -24.04
CA GLU A 233 -16.67 -8.40 -22.85
C GLU A 233 -16.51 -7.51 -21.62
N ALA A 234 -15.85 -6.36 -21.75
CA ALA A 234 -15.68 -5.40 -20.67
C ALA A 234 -17.02 -4.89 -20.14
N PHE A 235 -17.94 -4.56 -21.04
CA PHE A 235 -19.28 -4.11 -20.67
C PHE A 235 -20.05 -5.17 -19.86
N LEU A 236 -19.99 -6.44 -20.26
CA LEU A 236 -20.60 -7.54 -19.50
C LEU A 236 -20.00 -7.68 -18.09
N SER A 237 -18.70 -7.45 -17.92
CA SER A 237 -18.07 -7.47 -16.60
C SER A 237 -18.57 -6.30 -15.74
N TYR A 238 -18.64 -5.08 -16.27
CA TYR A 238 -19.20 -3.93 -15.55
C TYR A 238 -20.70 -4.08 -15.23
N GLU A 239 -21.48 -4.69 -16.12
CA GLU A 239 -22.89 -5.00 -15.81
C GLU A 239 -23.03 -5.93 -14.60
N LYS A 240 -22.20 -6.98 -14.52
CA LYS A 240 -22.18 -7.86 -13.33
C LYS A 240 -21.87 -7.08 -12.05
N VAL A 241 -20.88 -6.17 -12.10
CA VAL A 241 -20.55 -5.33 -10.96
C VAL A 241 -21.70 -4.37 -10.60
N ASN A 242 -22.34 -3.75 -11.61
CA ASN A 242 -23.47 -2.86 -11.43
C ASN A 242 -24.73 -3.56 -10.85
N ASN A 243 -24.82 -4.88 -11.02
CA ASN A 243 -25.85 -5.72 -10.40
C ASN A 243 -25.42 -6.30 -9.03
N SER A 244 -24.32 -5.81 -8.43
CA SER A 244 -23.79 -6.25 -7.15
C SER A 244 -23.87 -5.13 -6.10
N PRO A 245 -23.58 -5.44 -4.81
CA PRO A 245 -23.48 -4.42 -3.77
C PRO A 245 -22.36 -3.39 -3.99
N LEU A 246 -21.40 -3.63 -4.88
CA LEU A 246 -20.34 -2.68 -5.24
C LEU A 246 -20.73 -1.69 -6.34
N ALA A 247 -21.98 -1.72 -6.82
CA ALA A 247 -22.48 -0.76 -7.79
C ALA A 247 -22.29 0.69 -7.32
N SER A 248 -21.54 1.46 -8.07
CA SER A 248 -21.12 2.82 -7.71
C SER A 248 -21.18 3.78 -8.90
N ALA A 249 -21.04 5.07 -8.66
CA ALA A 249 -20.90 6.06 -9.72
C ALA A 249 -19.78 5.68 -10.70
N ALA A 250 -18.63 5.24 -10.20
CA ALA A 250 -17.48 4.87 -11.02
C ALA A 250 -17.75 3.66 -11.91
N THR A 251 -18.41 2.62 -11.38
CA THR A 251 -18.69 1.41 -12.18
C THR A 251 -19.72 1.65 -13.27
N TYR A 252 -20.74 2.47 -13.03
CA TYR A 252 -21.67 2.91 -14.07
C TYR A 252 -21.00 3.83 -15.10
N PHE A 253 -20.10 4.69 -14.68
CA PHE A 253 -19.31 5.53 -15.58
C PHE A 253 -18.43 4.68 -16.49
N SER A 254 -17.72 3.68 -15.95
CA SER A 254 -16.93 2.74 -16.74
C SER A 254 -17.79 1.97 -17.74
N ALA A 255 -18.98 1.51 -17.34
CA ALA A 255 -19.93 0.88 -18.24
C ALA A 255 -20.39 1.83 -19.35
N ALA A 256 -20.70 3.08 -19.04
CA ALA A 256 -21.08 4.09 -20.03
C ALA A 256 -19.98 4.37 -21.04
N LYS A 257 -18.73 4.56 -20.57
CA LYS A 257 -17.56 4.78 -21.42
C LYS A 257 -17.29 3.57 -22.32
N THR A 258 -17.47 2.37 -21.78
CA THR A 258 -17.31 1.13 -22.54
C THR A 258 -18.40 1.00 -23.61
N LYS A 259 -19.66 1.21 -23.23
CA LYS A 259 -20.81 1.18 -24.15
C LYS A 259 -20.65 2.17 -25.31
N GLN A 260 -20.13 3.39 -25.03
CA GLN A 260 -19.87 4.42 -26.04
C GLN A 260 -18.89 3.96 -27.13
N LEU A 261 -17.96 3.05 -26.79
CA LEU A 261 -16.93 2.53 -27.70
C LEU A 261 -17.31 1.23 -28.40
N MET A 262 -18.46 0.64 -28.06
CA MET A 262 -19.00 -0.55 -28.73
C MET A 262 -19.55 -0.19 -30.11
N GLU A 263 -19.42 -1.11 -31.06
CA GLU A 263 -19.97 -0.94 -32.40
C GLU A 263 -21.50 -0.90 -32.35
N GLY A 264 -22.10 0.04 -33.07
CA GLY A 264 -23.57 0.19 -33.11
C GLY A 264 -24.21 0.70 -31.82
N SER A 265 -23.43 1.31 -30.91
CA SER A 265 -23.92 1.85 -29.65
C SER A 265 -24.99 2.93 -29.83
N ASP A 266 -26.09 2.85 -29.07
CA ASP A 266 -27.11 3.90 -29.00
C ASP A 266 -26.68 4.93 -27.92
N ILE A 267 -26.56 6.20 -28.31
CA ILE A 267 -26.20 7.30 -27.42
C ILE A 267 -27.19 7.47 -26.25
N ASN A 268 -28.45 7.10 -26.42
CA ASN A 268 -29.44 7.16 -25.34
C ASN A 268 -29.20 6.09 -24.28
N GLU A 269 -28.72 4.90 -24.65
CA GLU A 269 -28.31 3.87 -23.69
C GLU A 269 -27.08 4.32 -22.90
N VAL A 270 -26.11 4.95 -23.58
CA VAL A 270 -24.93 5.53 -22.91
C VAL A 270 -25.33 6.62 -21.93
N LEU A 271 -26.24 7.53 -22.33
CA LEU A 271 -26.76 8.58 -21.46
C LEU A 271 -27.50 8.03 -20.24
N ALA A 272 -28.29 6.97 -20.39
CA ALA A 272 -28.96 6.32 -19.27
C ALA A 272 -27.98 5.78 -18.21
N LEU A 273 -26.86 5.19 -18.65
CA LEU A 273 -25.80 4.74 -17.76
C LEU A 273 -25.12 5.93 -17.06
N MET A 274 -24.87 7.04 -17.78
CA MET A 274 -24.29 8.25 -17.21
C MET A 274 -25.23 8.94 -16.22
N ASP A 275 -26.52 8.95 -16.50
CA ASP A 275 -27.55 9.48 -15.57
C ASP A 275 -27.52 8.67 -14.27
N THR A 276 -27.49 7.33 -14.36
CA THR A 276 -27.38 6.45 -13.19
C THR A 276 -26.05 6.67 -12.43
N ALA A 277 -24.95 6.86 -13.13
CA ALA A 277 -23.67 7.17 -12.48
C ALA A 277 -23.76 8.45 -11.65
N ILE A 278 -24.35 9.51 -12.21
CA ILE A 278 -24.49 10.82 -11.52
C ILE A 278 -25.49 10.73 -10.35
N GLU A 279 -26.57 9.95 -10.47
CA GLU A 279 -27.50 9.72 -9.37
C GLU A 279 -26.85 9.09 -8.14
N LYS A 280 -25.81 8.28 -8.34
CA LYS A 280 -25.04 7.64 -7.27
C LYS A 280 -23.97 8.55 -6.64
N LEU A 281 -23.69 9.73 -7.21
CA LEU A 281 -22.76 10.69 -6.63
C LEU A 281 -23.30 11.32 -5.36
N ARG A 282 -22.41 11.59 -4.41
CA ARG A 282 -22.74 12.32 -3.18
C ARG A 282 -22.94 13.81 -3.46
N LYS A 283 -23.91 14.41 -2.77
CA LYS A 283 -24.13 15.87 -2.79
C LYS A 283 -23.58 16.50 -1.50
N PRO A 284 -23.05 17.73 -1.53
CA PRO A 284 -22.88 18.58 -2.72
C PRO A 284 -21.80 18.00 -3.66
N TYR A 285 -21.91 18.29 -4.97
CA TYR A 285 -20.94 17.86 -5.95
C TYR A 285 -19.64 18.63 -5.79
N LEU A 286 -18.54 17.90 -5.60
CA LEU A 286 -17.18 18.41 -5.50
C LEU A 286 -16.41 18.14 -6.80
N ASP A 287 -15.13 18.50 -6.84
CA ASP A 287 -14.25 18.37 -7.99
C ASP A 287 -14.15 16.94 -8.56
N GLU A 288 -14.23 15.91 -7.70
CA GLU A 288 -14.27 14.51 -8.11
C GLU A 288 -15.53 14.14 -8.93
N ALA A 289 -16.61 14.91 -8.80
CA ALA A 289 -17.83 14.75 -9.61
C ALA A 289 -17.70 15.39 -11.01
N ALA A 290 -16.75 16.28 -11.19
CA ALA A 290 -16.60 17.05 -12.41
C ALA A 290 -16.48 16.21 -13.69
N PRO A 291 -15.67 15.14 -13.77
CA PRO A 291 -15.56 14.33 -14.98
C PRO A 291 -16.89 13.74 -15.46
N TYR A 292 -17.79 13.37 -14.54
CA TYR A 292 -19.10 12.80 -14.88
C TYR A 292 -19.99 13.82 -15.60
N PHE A 293 -20.05 15.04 -15.09
CA PHE A 293 -20.85 16.11 -15.70
C PHE A 293 -20.28 16.56 -17.04
N PHE A 294 -18.95 16.66 -17.15
CA PHE A 294 -18.31 17.01 -18.40
C PHE A 294 -18.60 15.99 -19.51
N GLU A 295 -18.40 14.70 -19.22
CA GLU A 295 -18.66 13.62 -20.19
C GLU A 295 -20.13 13.56 -20.57
N ARG A 296 -21.06 13.71 -19.60
CA ARG A 296 -22.49 13.72 -19.94
C ARG A 296 -22.89 14.94 -20.75
N ALA A 297 -22.28 16.11 -20.51
CA ALA A 297 -22.51 17.30 -21.33
C ALA A 297 -22.09 17.06 -22.78
N GLU A 298 -20.93 16.47 -23.02
CA GLU A 298 -20.46 16.12 -24.35
C GLU A 298 -21.42 15.15 -25.06
N LEU A 299 -21.87 14.12 -24.36
CA LEU A 299 -22.84 13.15 -24.89
C LEU A 299 -24.19 13.79 -25.19
N ARG A 300 -24.69 14.67 -24.31
CA ARG A 300 -25.95 15.41 -24.52
C ARG A 300 -25.86 16.35 -25.72
N ALA A 301 -24.74 17.04 -25.88
CA ALA A 301 -24.50 17.87 -27.07
C ALA A 301 -24.49 17.05 -28.35
N GLN A 302 -23.84 15.89 -28.36
CA GLN A 302 -23.84 14.95 -29.49
C GLN A 302 -25.26 14.41 -29.80
N ALA A 303 -26.08 14.22 -28.78
CA ALA A 303 -27.47 13.77 -28.92
C ALA A 303 -28.44 14.93 -29.28
N GLY A 304 -27.97 16.15 -29.49
CA GLY A 304 -28.80 17.32 -29.76
C GLY A 304 -29.58 17.84 -28.54
N LYS A 305 -29.26 17.39 -27.31
CA LYS A 305 -29.87 17.80 -26.04
C LYS A 305 -29.09 19.00 -25.47
N PHE A 306 -29.07 20.10 -26.23
CA PHE A 306 -28.19 21.25 -25.95
C PHE A 306 -28.48 21.97 -24.62
N LYS A 307 -29.76 22.14 -24.26
CA LYS A 307 -30.12 22.78 -22.99
C LYS A 307 -29.60 21.98 -21.78
N GLU A 308 -29.77 20.67 -21.81
CA GLU A 308 -29.29 19.78 -20.78
C GLU A 308 -27.75 19.71 -20.73
N ALA A 309 -27.10 19.80 -21.90
CA ALA A 309 -25.64 19.88 -21.99
C ALA A 309 -25.11 21.13 -21.28
N VAL A 310 -25.71 22.29 -21.52
CA VAL A 310 -25.35 23.56 -20.85
C VAL A 310 -25.51 23.46 -19.34
N MET A 311 -26.58 22.83 -18.85
CA MET A 311 -26.78 22.61 -17.41
C MET A 311 -25.64 21.77 -16.81
N ASP A 312 -25.20 20.71 -17.51
CA ASP A 312 -24.09 19.89 -17.05
C ASP A 312 -22.75 20.64 -17.11
N TYR A 313 -22.49 21.40 -18.16
CA TYR A 313 -21.30 22.27 -18.21
C TYR A 313 -21.27 23.28 -17.06
N ASN A 314 -22.40 23.88 -16.70
CA ASN A 314 -22.47 24.80 -15.58
C ASN A 314 -22.21 24.08 -14.25
N THR A 315 -22.73 22.85 -14.08
CA THR A 315 -22.47 22.05 -12.89
C THR A 315 -21.00 21.65 -12.79
N PHE A 316 -20.37 21.22 -13.90
CA PHE A 316 -18.94 21.00 -14.00
C PHE A 316 -18.14 22.24 -13.60
N HIS A 317 -18.42 23.40 -14.21
CA HIS A 317 -17.74 24.65 -13.91
C HIS A 317 -17.78 25.01 -12.43
N ASN A 318 -18.93 24.84 -11.78
CA ASN A 318 -19.10 25.10 -10.36
C ASN A 318 -18.30 24.09 -9.50
N ALA A 319 -18.30 22.80 -9.86
CA ALA A 319 -17.58 21.76 -9.13
C ALA A 319 -16.06 22.02 -9.10
N VAL A 320 -15.47 22.53 -10.20
CA VAL A 320 -14.05 22.88 -10.28
C VAL A 320 -13.75 24.34 -9.90
N ALA A 321 -14.70 25.03 -9.28
CA ALA A 321 -14.58 26.44 -8.87
C ALA A 321 -14.09 27.38 -9.99
N GLY A 322 -14.56 27.16 -11.24
CA GLY A 322 -14.23 27.97 -12.41
C GLY A 322 -12.81 27.72 -12.99
N LYS A 323 -12.07 26.74 -12.49
CA LYS A 323 -10.74 26.39 -13.01
C LYS A 323 -10.87 25.56 -14.30
N VAL A 324 -11.15 26.21 -15.41
CA VAL A 324 -11.43 25.58 -16.70
C VAL A 324 -10.55 26.19 -17.82
N SER A 325 -10.37 25.44 -18.92
CA SER A 325 -9.65 25.89 -20.11
C SER A 325 -10.53 26.76 -21.02
N ALA A 326 -9.91 27.51 -21.92
CA ALA A 326 -10.63 28.24 -22.97
C ALA A 326 -11.50 27.32 -23.86
N LEU A 327 -11.06 26.09 -24.10
CA LEU A 327 -11.79 25.09 -24.87
C LEU A 327 -13.13 24.72 -24.19
N PHE A 328 -13.19 24.72 -22.85
CA PHE A 328 -14.44 24.49 -22.14
C PHE A 328 -15.49 25.55 -22.46
N TYR A 329 -15.11 26.82 -22.39
CA TYR A 329 -16.04 27.93 -22.71
C TYR A 329 -16.54 27.83 -24.14
N PHE A 330 -15.63 27.53 -25.10
CA PHE A 330 -16.01 27.34 -26.48
C PHE A 330 -17.05 26.23 -26.67
N LYS A 331 -16.88 25.07 -26.03
CA LYS A 331 -17.81 23.96 -26.10
C LYS A 331 -19.16 24.30 -25.46
N ARG A 332 -19.16 24.98 -24.31
CA ARG A 332 -20.38 25.41 -23.64
C ARG A 332 -21.16 26.42 -24.50
N GLU A 333 -20.47 27.42 -25.05
CA GLU A 333 -21.09 28.44 -25.93
C GLU A 333 -21.63 27.81 -27.21
N GLN A 334 -20.94 26.83 -27.80
CA GLN A 334 -21.49 26.08 -28.95
C GLN A 334 -22.81 25.41 -28.61
N ALA A 335 -22.95 24.85 -27.42
CA ALA A 335 -24.21 24.24 -26.98
C ALA A 335 -25.31 25.29 -26.65
N GLU A 336 -24.93 26.51 -26.21
CA GLU A 336 -25.89 27.59 -25.94
C GLU A 336 -26.49 28.20 -27.21
N VAL A 337 -25.75 28.18 -28.33
CA VAL A 337 -26.18 28.82 -29.59
C VAL A 337 -27.06 27.89 -30.44
N GLN A 338 -27.01 26.58 -30.20
CA GLN A 338 -27.82 25.57 -30.90
C GLN A 338 -29.21 25.39 -30.21
#